data_b9a05d0d15d3d1934d51f04e7bcfcd24
#
_entry.id   b9a05d0d15d3d1934d51f04e7bcfcd24
#
_cell.length_a   1.000
_cell.length_b   1.000
_cell.length_c   1.000
_cell.angle_alpha   90.00
_cell.angle_beta   90.00
_cell.angle_gamma   90.00
#
_symmetry.space_group_name_H-M   'P 1'
#
loop_
_entity.id
_entity.type
_entity.pdbx_description
1 polymer ?
#
loop_
_entity_poly.entity_id
_entity_poly.type
_entity_poly.pdbx_seq_one_letter_code
_entity_poly.pdbx_strand_id
1 'polypeptide(L)'
;MPFADTGLTPIPDALSDEDALFVGDILASGYWGAELCAFQPGDTAVVLGLGPVGLCAAECVALLGAAHVIGVEPDPWRRRMALEQGLVALALNPVDPELESAVAAATEGRGADAVIECAGRRDTFQAAWRLARPNGTVALVAMYEENQTLPLPAMYGKNLVFKTGGVDASRGPELVSLLAQGKLRTDFLITHRGPLSEILEGYRVFESHEGHCLKWVVTPG
;
A
#
# COMPACT_ATOMS: atom_id res chain seq x y z
N MET A 1 2.38 8.58 -27.63
CA MET A 1 2.03 7.61 -26.55
C MET A 1 1.53 6.35 -27.24
N PRO A 2 2.22 5.21 -27.09
CA PRO A 2 1.75 3.94 -27.64
C PRO A 2 0.41 3.57 -27.03
N PHE A 3 -0.51 3.02 -27.81
CA PHE A 3 -1.83 2.56 -27.37
C PHE A 3 -2.70 3.66 -26.71
N ALA A 4 -2.59 4.90 -27.19
CA ALA A 4 -3.36 6.03 -26.65
C ALA A 4 -4.89 5.88 -26.85
N ASP A 5 -5.31 4.99 -27.72
CA ASP A 5 -6.71 4.60 -27.96
C ASP A 5 -7.27 3.65 -26.91
N THR A 6 -6.40 2.96 -26.13
CA THR A 6 -6.81 1.99 -25.11
C THR A 6 -6.30 2.31 -23.71
N GLY A 7 -5.24 3.12 -23.60
CA GLY A 7 -4.56 3.43 -22.34
C GLY A 7 -5.01 4.73 -21.68
N LEU A 8 -6.07 5.38 -22.15
CA LEU A 8 -6.59 6.62 -21.57
C LEU A 8 -7.89 6.34 -20.81
N THR A 9 -7.96 6.88 -19.61
CA THR A 9 -9.18 6.86 -18.79
C THR A 9 -9.67 8.30 -18.64
N PRO A 10 -10.86 8.66 -19.14
CA PRO A 10 -11.43 9.97 -18.90
C PRO A 10 -11.68 10.23 -17.42
N ILE A 11 -11.34 11.44 -16.96
CA ILE A 11 -11.67 11.90 -15.61
C ILE A 11 -13.04 12.58 -15.69
N PRO A 12 -14.05 12.13 -14.93
CA PRO A 12 -15.36 12.78 -14.92
C PRO A 12 -15.31 14.14 -14.21
N ASP A 13 -16.18 15.06 -14.56
CA ASP A 13 -16.25 16.43 -14.00
C ASP A 13 -16.44 16.47 -12.47
N ALA A 14 -16.87 15.37 -11.88
CA ALA A 14 -17.03 15.22 -10.42
C ALA A 14 -15.70 15.02 -9.67
N LEU A 15 -14.61 14.74 -10.36
CA LEU A 15 -13.28 14.56 -9.77
C LEU A 15 -12.34 15.68 -10.22
N SER A 16 -11.53 16.17 -9.30
CA SER A 16 -10.42 17.05 -9.66
C SER A 16 -9.25 16.27 -10.28
N ASP A 17 -8.34 16.96 -10.94
CA ASP A 17 -7.10 16.37 -11.42
C ASP A 17 -6.27 15.76 -10.29
N GLU A 18 -6.25 16.41 -9.11
CA GLU A 18 -5.55 15.90 -7.92
C GLU A 18 -6.17 14.59 -7.41
N ASP A 19 -7.49 14.43 -7.42
CA ASP A 19 -8.16 13.19 -7.01
C ASP A 19 -7.75 12.03 -7.92
N ALA A 20 -7.64 12.27 -9.23
CA ALA A 20 -7.32 11.26 -10.23
C ALA A 20 -5.82 11.01 -10.42
N LEU A 21 -4.95 11.89 -9.91
CA LEU A 21 -3.51 11.90 -10.16
C LEU A 21 -2.82 10.56 -9.88
N PHE A 22 -3.30 9.84 -8.88
CA PHE A 22 -2.67 8.59 -8.41
C PHE A 22 -3.25 7.33 -9.04
N VAL A 23 -4.29 7.44 -9.87
CA VAL A 23 -4.97 6.29 -10.50
C VAL A 23 -4.05 5.51 -11.43
N GLY A 24 -3.13 6.19 -12.12
CA GLY A 24 -2.26 5.55 -13.13
C GLY A 24 -1.13 4.69 -12.56
N ASP A 25 -0.82 4.80 -11.25
CA ASP A 25 0.29 4.07 -10.63
C ASP A 25 0.01 3.75 -9.16
N ILE A 26 0.07 4.73 -8.26
CA ILE A 26 0.10 4.52 -6.80
C ILE A 26 -1.17 3.84 -6.29
N LEU A 27 -2.34 4.35 -6.70
CA LEU A 27 -3.62 3.75 -6.34
C LEU A 27 -3.82 2.41 -7.04
N ALA A 28 -3.46 2.32 -8.33
CA ALA A 28 -3.52 1.05 -9.06
C ALA A 28 -2.63 -0.03 -8.44
N SER A 29 -1.42 0.33 -8.00
CA SER A 29 -0.50 -0.59 -7.33
C SER A 29 -1.06 -1.08 -5.99
N GLY A 30 -1.64 -0.18 -5.20
CA GLY A 30 -2.30 -0.55 -3.94
C GLY A 30 -3.50 -1.46 -4.14
N TYR A 31 -4.35 -1.13 -5.11
CA TYR A 31 -5.52 -1.92 -5.47
C TYR A 31 -5.13 -3.32 -5.99
N TRP A 32 -4.18 -3.38 -6.91
CA TRP A 32 -3.66 -4.64 -7.44
C TRP A 32 -3.08 -5.54 -6.33
N GLY A 33 -2.29 -4.96 -5.41
CA GLY A 33 -1.76 -5.68 -4.25
C GLY A 33 -2.87 -6.29 -3.40
N ALA A 34 -3.95 -5.56 -3.18
CA ALA A 34 -5.12 -6.04 -2.45
C ALA A 34 -5.90 -7.14 -3.23
N GLU A 35 -6.09 -6.98 -4.56
CA GLU A 35 -6.71 -8.00 -5.41
C GLU A 35 -5.94 -9.34 -5.38
N LEU A 36 -4.60 -9.30 -5.34
CA LEU A 36 -3.77 -10.50 -5.25
C LEU A 36 -4.11 -11.36 -4.03
N CYS A 37 -4.60 -10.74 -2.96
CA CYS A 37 -4.88 -11.42 -1.70
C CYS A 37 -6.21 -12.20 -1.70
N ALA A 38 -7.18 -11.83 -2.54
CA ALA A 38 -8.49 -12.47 -2.66
C ALA A 38 -9.21 -12.61 -1.30
N PHE A 39 -9.33 -11.50 -0.57
CA PHE A 39 -9.90 -11.44 0.77
C PHE A 39 -11.29 -12.05 0.90
N GLN A 40 -11.54 -12.66 2.05
CA GLN A 40 -12.84 -13.14 2.47
C GLN A 40 -13.36 -12.26 3.63
N PRO A 41 -14.68 -12.15 3.83
CA PRO A 41 -15.23 -11.46 5.01
C PRO A 41 -14.66 -12.03 6.30
N GLY A 42 -14.10 -11.16 7.15
CA GLY A 42 -13.48 -11.55 8.41
C GLY A 42 -11.95 -11.68 8.35
N ASP A 43 -11.33 -11.64 7.16
CA ASP A 43 -9.88 -11.72 7.01
C ASP A 43 -9.17 -10.52 7.66
N THR A 44 -7.96 -10.78 8.15
CA THR A 44 -7.02 -9.76 8.62
C THR A 44 -5.86 -9.61 7.64
N ALA A 45 -5.61 -8.38 7.22
CA ALA A 45 -4.46 -8.02 6.39
C ALA A 45 -3.38 -7.32 7.21
N VAL A 46 -2.12 -7.59 6.87
CA VAL A 46 -0.96 -6.77 7.28
C VAL A 46 -0.39 -6.06 6.06
N VAL A 47 -0.19 -4.75 6.16
CA VAL A 47 0.49 -3.94 5.13
C VAL A 47 1.84 -3.50 5.68
N LEU A 48 2.92 -3.94 5.03
CA LEU A 48 4.30 -3.59 5.38
C LEU A 48 4.76 -2.39 4.55
N GLY A 49 5.03 -1.28 5.23
CA GLY A 49 5.32 0.01 4.65
C GLY A 49 4.04 0.83 4.41
N LEU A 50 3.88 1.93 5.14
CA LEU A 50 2.80 2.91 4.97
C LEU A 50 3.29 4.15 4.21
N GLY A 51 4.05 3.92 3.15
CA GLY A 51 4.29 4.91 2.09
C GLY A 51 3.03 5.09 1.22
N PRO A 52 3.07 5.92 0.18
CA PRO A 52 1.90 6.19 -0.65
C PRO A 52 1.20 4.93 -1.19
N VAL A 53 1.96 3.96 -1.70
CA VAL A 53 1.40 2.68 -2.21
C VAL A 53 0.78 1.86 -1.08
N GLY A 54 1.46 1.76 0.07
CA GLY A 54 0.95 0.99 1.22
C GLY A 54 -0.30 1.59 1.85
N LEU A 55 -0.42 2.92 1.89
CA LEU A 55 -1.63 3.60 2.35
C LEU A 55 -2.81 3.33 1.41
N CYS A 56 -2.59 3.41 0.09
CA CYS A 56 -3.60 3.00 -0.89
C CYS A 56 -3.95 1.52 -0.77
N ALA A 57 -2.95 0.64 -0.55
CA ALA A 57 -3.20 -0.78 -0.34
C ALA A 57 -4.09 -1.02 0.89
N ALA A 58 -3.81 -0.32 2.01
CA ALA A 58 -4.60 -0.43 3.24
C ALA A 58 -6.07 -0.05 3.01
N GLU A 59 -6.33 1.04 2.28
CA GLU A 59 -7.69 1.46 1.93
C GLU A 59 -8.38 0.44 1.01
N CYS A 60 -7.68 -0.03 -0.03
CA CYS A 60 -8.21 -1.01 -0.97
C CYS A 60 -8.49 -2.37 -0.33
N VAL A 61 -7.68 -2.80 0.63
CA VAL A 61 -7.87 -4.02 1.42
C VAL A 61 -9.20 -4.00 2.16
N ALA A 62 -9.51 -2.89 2.82
CA ALA A 62 -10.79 -2.72 3.51
C ALA A 62 -11.96 -2.73 2.52
N LEU A 63 -11.83 -2.06 1.36
CA LEU A 63 -12.82 -2.06 0.29
C LEU A 63 -13.09 -3.48 -0.25
N LEU A 64 -12.06 -4.30 -0.38
CA LEU A 64 -12.13 -5.66 -0.94
C LEU A 64 -12.52 -6.74 0.09
N GLY A 65 -12.88 -6.35 1.32
CA GLY A 65 -13.58 -7.23 2.25
C GLY A 65 -12.78 -7.69 3.46
N ALA A 66 -11.53 -7.28 3.66
CA ALA A 66 -10.84 -7.54 4.91
C ALA A 66 -11.52 -6.81 6.07
N ALA A 67 -11.69 -7.50 7.19
CA ALA A 67 -12.33 -6.94 8.37
C ALA A 67 -11.35 -6.08 9.19
N HIS A 68 -10.07 -6.43 9.17
CA HIS A 68 -9.03 -5.75 9.94
C HIS A 68 -7.80 -5.50 9.08
N VAL A 69 -7.27 -4.28 9.18
CA VAL A 69 -6.02 -3.88 8.53
C VAL A 69 -5.01 -3.45 9.58
N ILE A 70 -3.85 -4.08 9.59
CA ILE A 70 -2.71 -3.76 10.44
C ILE A 70 -1.61 -3.17 9.57
N GLY A 71 -1.18 -1.96 9.89
CA GLY A 71 -0.06 -1.31 9.23
C GLY A 71 1.25 -1.51 9.98
N VAL A 72 2.37 -1.70 9.26
CA VAL A 72 3.71 -1.77 9.85
C VAL A 72 4.59 -0.73 9.18
N GLU A 73 5.10 0.25 9.95
CA GLU A 73 5.82 1.41 9.42
C GLU A 73 6.80 1.94 10.46
N PRO A 74 8.06 2.22 10.13
CA PRO A 74 9.03 2.78 11.08
C PRO A 74 8.75 4.24 11.45
N ASP A 75 8.21 5.06 10.53
CA ASP A 75 7.93 6.47 10.77
C ASP A 75 6.71 6.66 11.70
N PRO A 76 6.89 7.26 12.89
CA PRO A 76 5.79 7.43 13.84
C PRO A 76 4.71 8.39 13.33
N TRP A 77 5.04 9.36 12.46
CA TRP A 77 4.06 10.26 11.87
C TRP A 77 3.16 9.51 10.89
N ARG A 78 3.74 8.67 10.00
CA ARG A 78 2.96 7.86 9.06
C ARG A 78 2.05 6.86 9.77
N ARG A 79 2.53 6.22 10.85
CA ARG A 79 1.68 5.35 11.68
C ARG A 79 0.48 6.10 12.25
N ARG A 80 0.71 7.27 12.85
CA ARG A 80 -0.36 8.11 13.42
C ARG A 80 -1.34 8.56 12.32
N MET A 81 -0.84 9.05 11.20
CA MET A 81 -1.65 9.49 10.08
C MET A 81 -2.55 8.37 9.55
N ALA A 82 -2.01 7.17 9.37
CA ALA A 82 -2.79 6.02 8.91
C ALA A 82 -3.93 5.64 9.87
N LEU A 83 -3.71 5.76 11.20
CA LEU A 83 -4.73 5.58 12.22
C LEU A 83 -5.78 6.69 12.19
N GLU A 84 -5.35 7.96 12.13
CA GLU A 84 -6.23 9.14 12.09
C GLU A 84 -7.12 9.16 10.83
N GLN A 85 -6.59 8.71 9.70
CA GLN A 85 -7.34 8.56 8.45
C GLN A 85 -8.25 7.32 8.42
N GLY A 86 -8.19 6.46 9.44
CA GLY A 86 -8.97 5.24 9.51
C GLY A 86 -8.57 4.15 8.50
N LEU A 87 -7.35 4.25 7.94
CA LEU A 87 -6.84 3.28 6.95
C LEU A 87 -6.39 1.97 7.59
N VAL A 88 -5.97 2.01 8.85
CA VAL A 88 -5.55 0.85 9.61
C VAL A 88 -6.17 0.88 11.01
N ALA A 89 -6.51 -0.28 11.55
CA ALA A 89 -7.01 -0.43 12.93
C ALA A 89 -5.88 -0.48 13.96
N LEU A 90 -4.69 -0.90 13.54
CA LEU A 90 -3.49 -1.00 14.37
C LEU A 90 -2.28 -0.60 13.52
N ALA A 91 -1.36 0.20 14.08
CA ALA A 91 -0.13 0.58 13.43
C ALA A 91 1.07 0.24 14.32
N LEU A 92 1.98 -0.61 13.82
CA LEU A 92 3.11 -1.18 14.55
C LEU A 92 4.44 -0.68 14.03
N ASN A 93 5.45 -0.65 14.89
CA ASN A 93 6.82 -0.35 14.49
C ASN A 93 7.55 -1.65 14.13
N PRO A 94 8.18 -1.76 12.94
CA PRO A 94 8.89 -2.98 12.51
C PRO A 94 10.08 -3.37 13.39
N VAL A 95 10.67 -2.42 14.12
CA VAL A 95 11.79 -2.70 15.04
C VAL A 95 11.34 -3.10 16.44
N ASP A 96 10.04 -3.13 16.70
CA ASP A 96 9.51 -3.60 17.96
C ASP A 96 9.72 -5.12 18.07
N PRO A 97 10.40 -5.63 19.11
CA PRO A 97 10.61 -7.06 19.30
C PRO A 97 9.30 -7.83 19.47
N GLU A 98 8.22 -7.15 19.81
CA GLU A 98 6.89 -7.73 19.97
C GLU A 98 6.02 -7.68 18.70
N LEU A 99 6.56 -7.28 17.54
CA LEU A 99 5.82 -7.18 16.29
C LEU A 99 5.02 -8.46 15.97
N GLU A 100 5.68 -9.61 15.99
CA GLU A 100 5.03 -10.89 15.66
C GLU A 100 3.97 -11.27 16.71
N SER A 101 4.24 -11.05 17.99
CA SER A 101 3.29 -11.30 19.05
C SER A 101 2.09 -10.34 19.01
N ALA A 102 2.30 -9.08 18.64
CA ALA A 102 1.22 -8.11 18.47
C ALA A 102 0.29 -8.49 17.30
N VAL A 103 0.85 -8.92 16.17
CA VAL A 103 0.03 -9.43 15.05
C VAL A 103 -0.68 -10.73 15.46
N ALA A 104 0.00 -11.64 16.16
CA ALA A 104 -0.62 -12.86 16.66
C ALA A 104 -1.79 -12.55 17.62
N ALA A 105 -1.61 -11.61 18.54
CA ALA A 105 -2.68 -11.18 19.45
C ALA A 105 -3.89 -10.60 18.71
N ALA A 106 -3.65 -9.78 17.68
CA ALA A 106 -4.71 -9.19 16.85
C ALA A 106 -5.41 -10.21 15.95
N THR A 107 -4.86 -11.41 15.79
CA THR A 107 -5.36 -12.49 14.91
C THR A 107 -5.68 -13.78 15.67
N GLU A 108 -5.90 -13.70 16.97
CA GLU A 108 -6.20 -14.87 17.84
C GLU A 108 -5.13 -15.98 17.76
N GLY A 109 -3.87 -15.60 17.58
CA GLY A 109 -2.74 -16.51 17.47
C GLY A 109 -2.52 -17.11 16.07
N ARG A 110 -3.41 -16.82 15.11
CA ARG A 110 -3.36 -17.45 13.76
C ARG A 110 -2.29 -16.83 12.83
N GLY A 111 -2.01 -15.54 12.97
CA GLY A 111 -1.29 -14.73 12.00
C GLY A 111 -2.24 -14.13 10.95
N ALA A 112 -1.73 -13.26 10.08
CA ALA A 112 -2.52 -12.55 9.08
C ALA A 112 -2.96 -13.47 7.93
N ASP A 113 -4.19 -13.31 7.46
CA ASP A 113 -4.72 -14.04 6.30
C ASP A 113 -3.97 -13.66 5.02
N ALA A 114 -3.61 -12.38 4.91
CA ALA A 114 -2.74 -11.90 3.85
C ALA A 114 -1.76 -10.84 4.35
N VAL A 115 -0.57 -10.79 3.75
CA VAL A 115 0.43 -9.75 3.98
C VAL A 115 0.78 -9.11 2.65
N ILE A 116 0.67 -7.78 2.58
CA ILE A 116 1.02 -6.97 1.40
C ILE A 116 2.32 -6.23 1.71
N GLU A 117 3.35 -6.53 0.95
CA GLU A 117 4.66 -5.92 1.11
C GLU A 117 4.82 -4.75 0.12
N CYS A 118 4.92 -3.53 0.67
CA CYS A 118 4.99 -2.27 -0.08
C CYS A 118 6.26 -1.45 0.21
N ALA A 119 7.25 -2.01 0.92
CA ALA A 119 8.45 -1.29 1.32
C ALA A 119 9.70 -1.66 0.49
N GLY A 120 9.74 -2.85 -0.12
CA GLY A 120 10.84 -3.30 -0.99
C GLY A 120 12.14 -3.58 -0.25
N ARG A 121 12.10 -3.94 1.03
CA ARG A 121 13.29 -4.14 1.86
C ARG A 121 13.45 -5.61 2.24
N ARG A 122 14.68 -6.02 2.48
CA ARG A 122 15.00 -7.39 2.90
C ARG A 122 14.31 -7.78 4.22
N ASP A 123 14.29 -6.87 5.18
CA ASP A 123 13.70 -7.08 6.49
C ASP A 123 12.16 -7.20 6.39
N THR A 124 11.50 -6.38 5.58
CA THR A 124 10.06 -6.47 5.34
C THR A 124 9.68 -7.71 4.54
N PHE A 125 10.50 -8.14 3.57
CA PHE A 125 10.32 -9.43 2.90
C PHE A 125 10.34 -10.59 3.89
N GLN A 126 11.33 -10.60 4.80
CA GLN A 126 11.42 -11.65 5.83
C GLN A 126 10.27 -11.56 6.85
N ALA A 127 9.81 -10.37 7.19
CA ALA A 127 8.65 -10.20 8.06
C ALA A 127 7.35 -10.70 7.37
N ALA A 128 7.20 -10.47 6.07
CA ALA A 128 5.98 -10.80 5.34
C ALA A 128 5.57 -12.27 5.50
N TRP A 129 6.49 -13.20 5.30
CA TRP A 129 6.18 -14.63 5.43
C TRP A 129 6.01 -15.07 6.88
N ARG A 130 6.69 -14.40 7.85
CA ARG A 130 6.53 -14.73 9.28
C ARG A 130 5.17 -14.31 9.81
N LEU A 131 4.71 -13.12 9.43
CA LEU A 131 3.44 -12.55 9.89
C LEU A 131 2.21 -13.23 9.27
N ALA A 132 2.35 -13.82 8.08
CA ALA A 132 1.27 -14.58 7.46
C ALA A 132 0.96 -15.86 8.23
N ARG A 133 -0.34 -16.20 8.34
CA ARG A 133 -0.77 -17.48 8.91
C ARG A 133 -0.42 -18.66 7.99
N PRO A 134 -0.47 -19.91 8.47
CA PRO A 134 -0.49 -21.08 7.57
C PRO A 134 -1.61 -20.96 6.51
N ASN A 135 -1.29 -21.32 5.28
CA ASN A 135 -2.13 -21.16 4.08
C ASN A 135 -2.49 -19.70 3.75
N GLY A 136 -1.73 -18.74 4.26
CA GLY A 136 -1.91 -17.32 3.96
C GLY A 136 -1.28 -16.90 2.63
N THR A 137 -1.62 -15.71 2.18
CA THR A 137 -1.07 -15.09 0.96
C THR A 137 -0.07 -14.00 1.31
N VAL A 138 1.05 -13.96 0.58
CA VAL A 138 2.03 -12.87 0.61
C VAL A 138 2.06 -12.21 -0.76
N ALA A 139 1.57 -10.97 -0.86
CA ALA A 139 1.60 -10.16 -2.07
C ALA A 139 2.81 -9.21 -2.00
N LEU A 140 3.72 -9.33 -2.96
CA LEU A 140 4.91 -8.49 -3.08
C LEU A 140 4.64 -7.42 -4.13
N VAL A 141 4.33 -6.22 -3.68
CA VAL A 141 3.99 -5.06 -4.53
C VAL A 141 5.20 -4.17 -4.78
N ALA A 142 6.06 -4.04 -3.78
CA ALA A 142 7.25 -3.21 -3.90
C ALA A 142 8.28 -3.80 -4.87
N MET A 143 9.05 -2.92 -5.49
CA MET A 143 10.23 -3.29 -6.28
C MET A 143 11.42 -3.52 -5.36
N TYR A 144 12.18 -4.58 -5.63
CA TYR A 144 13.40 -4.92 -4.89
C TYR A 144 14.62 -4.66 -5.77
N GLU A 145 15.62 -4.02 -5.19
CA GLU A 145 16.93 -3.80 -5.86
C GLU A 145 17.80 -5.05 -5.86
N GLU A 146 17.59 -5.96 -4.88
CA GLU A 146 18.40 -7.16 -4.68
C GLU A 146 17.54 -8.43 -4.64
N ASN A 147 18.16 -9.56 -4.96
CA ASN A 147 17.52 -10.87 -4.83
C ASN A 147 17.12 -11.14 -3.38
N GLN A 148 15.91 -11.67 -3.20
CA GLN A 148 15.40 -12.08 -1.90
C GLN A 148 15.48 -13.61 -1.74
N THR A 149 15.74 -14.06 -0.51
CA THR A 149 15.89 -15.49 -0.21
C THR A 149 14.68 -15.99 0.58
N LEU A 150 14.06 -17.07 0.09
CA LEU A 150 13.02 -17.81 0.82
C LEU A 150 13.70 -18.88 1.70
N PRO A 151 13.57 -18.81 3.03
CA PRO A 151 14.14 -19.81 3.95
C PRO A 151 13.24 -21.04 4.02
N LEU A 152 13.18 -21.82 2.94
CA LEU A 152 12.26 -22.96 2.79
C LEU A 152 12.19 -23.91 4.00
N PRO A 153 13.32 -24.28 4.66
CA PRO A 153 13.26 -25.15 5.83
C PRO A 153 12.39 -24.58 6.98
N ALA A 154 12.37 -23.25 7.14
CA ALA A 154 11.56 -22.58 8.16
C ALA A 154 10.10 -22.39 7.75
N MET A 155 9.78 -22.59 6.47
CA MET A 155 8.48 -22.30 5.89
C MET A 155 7.60 -23.53 5.67
N TYR A 156 8.13 -24.75 5.79
CA TYR A 156 7.41 -25.99 5.44
C TYR A 156 6.04 -26.15 6.13
N GLY A 157 5.88 -25.64 7.34
CA GLY A 157 4.60 -25.72 8.06
C GLY A 157 3.57 -24.68 7.65
N LYS A 158 3.92 -23.72 6.77
CA LYS A 158 3.05 -22.57 6.48
C LYS A 158 2.26 -22.68 5.19
N ASN A 159 2.70 -23.47 4.17
CA ASN A 159 2.00 -23.64 2.89
C ASN A 159 1.60 -22.27 2.24
N LEU A 160 2.51 -21.31 2.22
CA LEU A 160 2.22 -19.95 1.78
C LEU A 160 2.08 -19.83 0.26
N VAL A 161 1.23 -18.91 -0.17
CA VAL A 161 1.14 -18.46 -1.56
C VAL A 161 1.83 -17.12 -1.69
N PHE A 162 2.91 -17.06 -2.51
CA PHE A 162 3.55 -15.81 -2.90
C PHE A 162 3.02 -15.35 -4.25
N LYS A 163 2.65 -14.08 -4.34
CA LYS A 163 2.21 -13.44 -5.58
C LYS A 163 2.99 -12.16 -5.78
N THR A 164 3.50 -11.97 -7.00
CA THR A 164 4.25 -10.78 -7.39
C THR A 164 4.09 -10.54 -8.88
N GLY A 165 4.41 -9.35 -9.33
CA GLY A 165 4.35 -8.95 -10.75
C GLY A 165 4.45 -7.46 -10.90
N GLY A 166 4.05 -6.95 -12.05
CA GLY A 166 3.88 -5.53 -12.33
C GLY A 166 2.41 -5.19 -12.47
N VAL A 167 2.00 -4.08 -11.87
CA VAL A 167 0.66 -3.55 -12.07
C VAL A 167 0.52 -3.03 -13.51
N ASP A 168 -0.65 -3.19 -14.07
CA ASP A 168 -1.06 -2.54 -15.31
C ASP A 168 -2.17 -1.49 -15.02
N ALA A 169 -2.47 -0.66 -16.01
CA ALA A 169 -3.50 0.38 -15.89
C ALA A 169 -4.92 -0.13 -16.21
N SER A 170 -5.15 -1.43 -16.31
CA SER A 170 -6.44 -2.01 -16.72
C SER A 170 -7.60 -1.65 -15.77
N ARG A 171 -7.30 -1.41 -14.51
CA ARG A 171 -8.29 -0.98 -13.50
C ARG A 171 -8.55 0.52 -13.48
N GLY A 172 -7.90 1.32 -14.33
CA GLY A 172 -8.06 2.78 -14.35
C GLY A 172 -9.52 3.24 -14.35
N PRO A 173 -10.39 2.77 -15.28
CA PRO A 173 -11.80 3.14 -15.29
C PRO A 173 -12.57 2.77 -14.01
N GLU A 174 -12.28 1.62 -13.41
CA GLU A 174 -12.88 1.18 -12.16
C GLU A 174 -12.44 2.07 -10.99
N LEU A 175 -11.15 2.36 -10.88
CA LEU A 175 -10.60 3.20 -9.81
C LEU A 175 -11.14 4.63 -9.88
N VAL A 176 -11.24 5.22 -11.07
CA VAL A 176 -11.89 6.53 -11.29
C VAL A 176 -13.35 6.49 -10.81
N SER A 177 -14.08 5.42 -11.13
CA SER A 177 -15.47 5.25 -10.68
C SER A 177 -15.56 5.12 -9.15
N LEU A 178 -14.66 4.40 -8.50
CA LEU A 178 -14.64 4.24 -7.05
C LEU A 178 -14.32 5.55 -6.33
N LEU A 179 -13.39 6.35 -6.86
CA LEU A 179 -13.11 7.71 -6.38
C LEU A 179 -14.34 8.62 -6.53
N ALA A 180 -14.97 8.63 -7.71
CA ALA A 180 -16.17 9.45 -7.96
C ALA A 180 -17.36 9.07 -7.05
N GLN A 181 -17.43 7.82 -6.60
CA GLN A 181 -18.41 7.34 -5.63
C GLN A 181 -18.03 7.61 -4.16
N GLY A 182 -16.84 8.18 -3.90
CA GLY A 182 -16.30 8.37 -2.56
C GLY A 182 -15.99 7.07 -1.80
N LYS A 183 -15.81 5.96 -2.52
CA LYS A 183 -15.45 4.66 -1.95
C LYS A 183 -13.96 4.49 -1.74
N LEU A 184 -13.16 5.27 -2.46
CA LEU A 184 -11.72 5.43 -2.30
C LEU A 184 -11.39 6.92 -2.24
N ARG A 185 -10.28 7.26 -1.61
CA ARG A 185 -9.77 8.62 -1.49
C ARG A 185 -8.27 8.63 -1.76
N THR A 186 -7.76 9.75 -2.22
CA THR A 186 -6.32 9.96 -2.45
C THR A 186 -5.81 11.30 -1.89
N ASP A 187 -6.71 12.12 -1.37
CA ASP A 187 -6.43 13.46 -0.84
C ASP A 187 -5.39 13.48 0.28
N PHE A 188 -5.37 12.45 1.13
CA PHE A 188 -4.40 12.28 2.22
C PHE A 188 -2.95 12.09 1.74
N LEU A 189 -2.73 11.74 0.46
CA LEU A 189 -1.38 11.55 -0.09
C LEU A 189 -0.67 12.87 -0.38
N ILE A 190 -1.42 13.93 -0.72
CA ILE A 190 -0.86 15.23 -1.12
C ILE A 190 -0.56 16.05 0.11
N THR A 191 0.67 15.99 0.58
CA THR A 191 1.13 16.76 1.76
C THR A 191 1.72 18.11 1.38
N HIS A 192 2.23 18.26 0.17
CA HIS A 192 2.90 19.47 -0.29
C HIS A 192 2.45 19.84 -1.70
N ARG A 193 2.44 21.13 -1.98
CA ARG A 193 2.11 21.70 -3.30
C ARG A 193 3.05 22.85 -3.62
N GLY A 194 3.35 23.04 -4.91
CA GLY A 194 4.14 24.14 -5.39
C GLY A 194 4.03 24.32 -6.90
N PRO A 195 4.52 25.44 -7.44
CA PRO A 195 4.61 25.61 -8.89
C PRO A 195 5.71 24.70 -9.49
N LEU A 196 5.61 24.40 -10.78
CA LEU A 196 6.62 23.61 -11.49
C LEU A 196 8.04 24.23 -11.39
N SER A 197 8.15 25.54 -11.27
CA SER A 197 9.43 26.23 -11.06
C SER A 197 10.15 25.84 -9.77
N GLU A 198 9.45 25.28 -8.78
CA GLU A 198 10.00 24.79 -7.51
C GLU A 198 10.25 23.28 -7.48
N ILE A 199 10.20 22.59 -8.63
CA ILE A 199 10.33 21.13 -8.70
C ILE A 199 11.60 20.58 -8.05
N LEU A 200 12.73 21.32 -8.13
CA LEU A 200 13.98 20.90 -7.51
C LEU A 200 13.90 20.92 -5.98
N GLU A 201 13.21 21.92 -5.42
CA GLU A 201 12.93 21.96 -3.99
C GLU A 201 11.96 20.84 -3.59
N GLY A 202 10.95 20.58 -4.41
CA GLY A 202 10.06 19.44 -4.22
C GLY A 202 10.80 18.11 -4.13
N TYR A 203 11.78 17.86 -5.00
CA TYR A 203 12.63 16.65 -4.93
C TYR A 203 13.46 16.62 -3.64
N ARG A 204 14.07 17.74 -3.26
CA ARG A 204 14.87 17.84 -2.03
C ARG A 204 14.04 17.48 -0.79
N VAL A 205 12.86 18.08 -0.68
CA VAL A 205 11.95 17.86 0.46
C VAL A 205 11.42 16.40 0.46
N PHE A 206 11.09 15.87 -0.72
CA PHE A 206 10.63 14.49 -0.85
C PHE A 206 11.70 13.48 -0.44
N GLU A 207 12.94 13.68 -0.87
CA GLU A 207 14.08 12.79 -0.56
C GLU A 207 14.45 12.85 0.94
N SER A 208 14.45 14.06 1.52
CA SER A 208 14.77 14.25 2.94
C SER A 208 13.63 13.90 3.89
N HIS A 209 12.43 13.66 3.37
CA HIS A 209 11.19 13.52 4.14
C HIS A 209 10.89 14.70 5.07
N GLU A 210 11.45 15.88 4.77
CA GLU A 210 11.22 17.10 5.53
C GLU A 210 9.72 17.46 5.53
N GLY A 211 9.23 17.96 6.67
CA GLY A 211 7.82 18.30 6.80
C GLY A 211 6.86 17.12 6.61
N HIS A 212 7.33 15.87 6.76
CA HIS A 212 6.53 14.68 6.55
C HIS A 212 6.00 14.53 5.11
N CYS A 213 6.82 14.86 4.11
CA CYS A 213 6.43 14.81 2.72
C CYS A 213 6.10 13.36 2.29
N LEU A 214 4.83 13.11 1.92
CA LEU A 214 4.38 11.90 1.24
C LEU A 214 4.41 12.08 -0.27
N LYS A 215 3.74 13.14 -0.75
CA LYS A 215 3.75 13.56 -2.15
C LYS A 215 3.78 15.09 -2.25
N TRP A 216 4.61 15.55 -3.15
CA TRP A 216 4.66 16.94 -3.58
C TRP A 216 4.03 17.05 -4.96
N VAL A 217 2.93 17.79 -5.07
CA VAL A 217 2.25 18.04 -6.34
C VAL A 217 2.71 19.38 -6.89
N VAL A 218 3.04 19.38 -8.18
CA VAL A 218 3.41 20.62 -8.90
C VAL A 218 2.35 20.97 -9.92
N THR A 219 2.06 22.27 -10.04
CA THR A 219 1.18 22.79 -11.07
C THR A 219 2.01 23.55 -12.11
N PRO A 220 1.76 23.32 -13.42
CA PRO A 220 2.32 24.18 -14.46
C PRO A 220 1.81 25.60 -14.27
N GLY A 221 2.71 26.58 -14.40
CA GLY A 221 2.39 28.00 -14.30
C GLY A 221 1.69 28.52 -15.54
#